data_1a2697d192b805b52ce0c4e71e3920ef
#
_entry.id   1a2697d192b805b52ce0c4e71e3920ef
#
_cell.length_a   1.000
_cell.length_b   1.000
_cell.length_c   1.000
_cell.angle_alpha   90.00
_cell.angle_beta   90.00
_cell.angle_gamma   90.00
#
_symmetry.space_group_name_H-M   'P 1'
#
loop_
_entity.id
_entity.type
_entity.pdbx_description
1 polymer ?
#
loop_
_entity_poly.entity_id
_entity_poly.type
_entity_poly.pdbx_seq_one_letter_code
_entity_poly.pdbx_strand_id
1 'polypeptide(L)'
;MSGLRKTAAAFTAFLGAALVTYSFYTPAKAALAQLLLERAWTRVERGEVNAKPWPWADMSPLAKIEVPRLGQRDLVLEGASGQAMAFGPGHMPNTSQIGARGTAIIAAHRDTQFAMLKDVRIGDLIIAETRDGNHTTFRVTSMRVVKADASGLDPADPGPTGARLALVTCYPFAGVLHSPWRYVVLADLMSSTGRASVRATNARKREPATPRRI
;
A
#
# COMPACT_ATOMS: atom_id res chain seq x y z
N MET A 1 -44.67 -38.05 10.70
CA MET A 1 -43.93 -36.96 11.42
C MET A 1 -42.39 -37.13 11.35
N SER A 2 -41.84 -38.33 11.14
CA SER A 2 -40.38 -38.57 11.08
C SER A 2 -39.71 -38.07 9.81
N GLY A 3 -40.40 -38.13 8.67
CA GLY A 3 -39.87 -37.63 7.36
C GLY A 3 -39.66 -36.11 7.34
N LEU A 4 -40.61 -35.35 7.82
CA LEU A 4 -40.53 -33.88 7.86
C LEU A 4 -39.39 -33.36 8.75
N ARG A 5 -39.12 -34.05 9.87
CA ARG A 5 -37.99 -33.71 10.74
C ARG A 5 -36.64 -33.98 10.08
N LYS A 6 -36.51 -35.08 9.33
CA LYS A 6 -35.28 -35.42 8.58
C LYS A 6 -35.02 -34.46 7.44
N THR A 7 -36.04 -34.05 6.68
CA THR A 7 -35.91 -33.05 5.62
C THR A 7 -35.57 -31.67 6.17
N ALA A 8 -36.18 -31.24 7.28
CA ALA A 8 -35.84 -29.99 7.93
C ALA A 8 -34.39 -29.97 8.43
N ALA A 9 -33.94 -31.07 9.09
CA ALA A 9 -32.57 -31.19 9.57
C ALA A 9 -31.55 -31.16 8.40
N ALA A 10 -31.83 -31.86 7.30
CA ALA A 10 -30.98 -31.85 6.10
C ALA A 10 -30.90 -30.46 5.48
N PHE A 11 -32.02 -29.75 5.37
CA PHE A 11 -32.07 -28.39 4.88
C PHE A 11 -31.26 -27.43 5.74
N THR A 12 -31.42 -27.52 7.08
CA THR A 12 -30.64 -26.67 8.02
C THR A 12 -29.14 -26.97 7.93
N ALA A 13 -28.76 -28.25 7.81
CA ALA A 13 -27.36 -28.64 7.64
C ALA A 13 -26.76 -28.11 6.32
N PHE A 14 -27.52 -28.19 5.22
CA PHE A 14 -27.12 -27.66 3.92
C PHE A 14 -26.95 -26.12 3.97
N LEU A 15 -27.93 -25.41 4.55
CA LEU A 15 -27.86 -23.97 4.71
C LEU A 15 -26.67 -23.57 5.58
N GLY A 16 -26.42 -24.27 6.68
CA GLY A 16 -25.26 -24.06 7.53
C GLY A 16 -23.93 -24.25 6.79
N ALA A 17 -23.81 -25.34 6.02
CA ALA A 17 -22.64 -25.61 5.20
C ALA A 17 -22.44 -24.53 4.12
N ALA A 18 -23.50 -24.07 3.48
CA ALA A 18 -23.44 -22.99 2.49
C ALA A 18 -22.98 -21.67 3.10
N LEU A 19 -23.47 -21.31 4.27
CA LEU A 19 -23.05 -20.11 4.99
C LEU A 19 -21.58 -20.19 5.43
N VAL A 20 -21.14 -21.33 5.92
CA VAL A 20 -19.73 -21.56 6.29
C VAL A 20 -18.84 -21.44 5.04
N THR A 21 -19.19 -22.09 3.94
CA THR A 21 -18.43 -21.99 2.69
C THR A 21 -18.35 -20.55 2.17
N TYR A 22 -19.46 -19.83 2.20
CA TYR A 22 -19.51 -18.42 1.82
C TYR A 22 -18.62 -17.54 2.73
N SER A 23 -18.60 -17.81 4.03
CA SER A 23 -17.76 -17.10 5.00
C SER A 23 -16.26 -17.24 4.71
N PHE A 24 -15.82 -18.40 4.23
CA PHE A 24 -14.41 -18.62 3.85
C PHE A 24 -14.05 -18.12 2.45
N TYR A 25 -15.03 -17.93 1.57
CA TYR A 25 -14.78 -17.52 0.19
C TYR A 25 -14.12 -16.15 0.09
N THR A 26 -14.63 -15.16 0.80
CA THR A 26 -14.11 -13.77 0.75
C THR A 26 -12.67 -13.66 1.26
N PRO A 27 -12.31 -14.17 2.46
CA PRO A 27 -10.93 -14.12 2.92
C PRO A 27 -9.96 -14.95 2.07
N ALA A 28 -10.40 -16.11 1.55
CA ALA A 28 -9.58 -16.91 0.64
C ALA A 28 -9.28 -16.17 -0.67
N LYS A 29 -10.27 -15.50 -1.24
CA LYS A 29 -10.10 -14.67 -2.44
C LYS A 29 -9.15 -13.49 -2.18
N ALA A 30 -9.28 -12.84 -1.03
CA ALA A 30 -8.39 -11.74 -0.64
C ALA A 30 -6.94 -12.23 -0.47
N ALA A 31 -6.72 -13.35 0.20
CA ALA A 31 -5.40 -13.95 0.38
C ALA A 31 -4.76 -14.35 -0.96
N LEU A 32 -5.54 -14.95 -1.87
CA LEU A 32 -5.08 -15.28 -3.21
C LEU A 32 -4.69 -14.03 -3.99
N ALA A 33 -5.48 -12.95 -3.92
CA ALA A 33 -5.17 -11.70 -4.58
C ALA A 33 -3.85 -11.09 -4.07
N GLN A 34 -3.60 -11.08 -2.76
CA GLN A 34 -2.34 -10.62 -2.18
C GLN A 34 -1.15 -11.48 -2.65
N LEU A 35 -1.30 -12.79 -2.69
CA LEU A 35 -0.26 -13.69 -3.23
C LEU A 35 0.06 -13.38 -4.71
N LEU A 36 -0.96 -13.13 -5.53
CA LEU A 36 -0.78 -12.80 -6.94
C LEU A 36 -0.14 -11.42 -7.13
N LEU A 37 -0.47 -10.45 -6.28
CA LEU A 37 0.15 -9.12 -6.25
C LEU A 37 1.63 -9.21 -5.87
N GLU A 38 2.00 -9.98 -4.84
CA GLU A 38 3.40 -10.20 -4.46
C GLU A 38 4.19 -10.92 -5.57
N ARG A 39 3.58 -11.89 -6.25
CA ARG A 39 4.19 -12.52 -7.43
C ARG A 39 4.39 -11.52 -8.57
N ALA A 40 3.42 -10.63 -8.81
CA ALA A 40 3.56 -9.58 -9.80
C ALA A 40 4.69 -8.61 -9.43
N TRP A 41 4.81 -8.22 -8.16
CA TRP A 41 5.92 -7.41 -7.68
C TRP A 41 7.28 -8.10 -7.92
N THR A 42 7.40 -9.39 -7.61
CA THR A 42 8.64 -10.15 -7.88
C THR A 42 9.02 -10.16 -9.37
N ARG A 43 8.05 -10.13 -10.29
CA ARG A 43 8.31 -9.98 -11.73
C ARG A 43 8.76 -8.57 -12.08
N VAL A 44 8.18 -7.55 -11.47
CA VAL A 44 8.62 -6.16 -11.58
C VAL A 44 10.07 -6.00 -11.13
N GLU A 45 10.46 -6.57 -9.98
CA GLU A 45 11.84 -6.58 -9.48
C GLU A 45 12.83 -7.24 -10.46
N ARG A 46 12.35 -8.17 -11.29
CA ARG A 46 13.14 -8.81 -12.36
C ARG A 46 13.19 -8.00 -13.66
N GLY A 47 12.49 -6.85 -13.71
CA GLY A 47 12.48 -5.95 -14.86
C GLY A 47 11.28 -6.09 -15.79
N GLU A 48 10.23 -6.86 -15.41
CA GLU A 48 9.00 -6.92 -16.19
C GLU A 48 8.21 -5.61 -16.01
N VAL A 49 7.98 -4.90 -17.10
CA VAL A 49 7.19 -3.68 -17.11
C VAL A 49 5.70 -4.04 -17.07
N ASN A 50 4.94 -3.41 -16.18
CA ASN A 50 3.49 -3.61 -16.02
C ASN A 50 3.07 -5.06 -15.75
N ALA A 51 3.82 -5.75 -14.88
CA ALA A 51 3.46 -7.09 -14.44
C ALA A 51 2.09 -7.10 -13.75
N LYS A 52 1.08 -7.58 -14.45
CA LYS A 52 -0.29 -7.67 -13.92
C LYS A 52 -0.42 -8.85 -12.97
N PRO A 53 -1.12 -8.72 -11.82
CA PRO A 53 -1.33 -9.84 -10.89
C PRO A 53 -2.16 -10.97 -11.51
N TRP A 54 -3.10 -10.64 -12.42
CA TRP A 54 -3.86 -11.57 -13.25
C TRP A 54 -4.14 -10.93 -14.62
N PRO A 55 -4.46 -11.71 -15.69
CA PRO A 55 -4.53 -11.22 -17.07
C PRO A 55 -5.50 -10.05 -17.30
N TRP A 56 -6.59 -10.01 -16.59
CA TRP A 56 -7.64 -8.97 -16.71
C TRP A 56 -7.55 -7.88 -15.62
N ALA A 57 -6.45 -7.83 -14.85
CA ALA A 57 -6.26 -6.76 -13.88
C ALA A 57 -6.11 -5.41 -14.58
N ASP A 58 -6.73 -4.39 -14.05
CA ASP A 58 -6.61 -2.98 -14.48
C ASP A 58 -5.53 -2.22 -13.70
N MET A 59 -4.82 -2.92 -12.79
CA MET A 59 -3.76 -2.36 -11.94
C MET A 59 -2.49 -3.19 -12.07
N SER A 60 -1.36 -2.55 -11.75
CA SER A 60 -0.04 -3.18 -11.58
C SER A 60 0.65 -2.66 -10.33
N PRO A 61 1.56 -3.42 -9.72
CA PRO A 61 2.39 -2.93 -8.63
C PRO A 61 3.28 -1.77 -9.08
N LEU A 62 3.30 -0.68 -8.32
CA LEU A 62 4.10 0.52 -8.57
C LEU A 62 5.28 0.65 -7.61
N ALA A 63 5.03 0.44 -6.32
CA ALA A 63 6.03 0.59 -5.27
C ALA A 63 5.63 -0.23 -4.03
N LYS A 64 6.59 -0.49 -3.15
CA LYS A 64 6.33 -0.87 -1.76
C LYS A 64 6.55 0.33 -0.86
N ILE A 65 5.64 0.57 0.07
CA ILE A 65 5.82 1.57 1.14
C ILE A 65 5.89 0.86 2.49
N GLU A 66 6.75 1.38 3.36
CA GLU A 66 6.92 0.87 4.72
C GLU A 66 6.98 2.02 5.71
N VAL A 67 6.29 1.86 6.85
CA VAL A 67 6.42 2.71 8.03
C VAL A 67 7.09 1.87 9.13
N PRO A 68 8.44 1.92 9.26
CA PRO A 68 9.19 0.98 10.10
C PRO A 68 8.76 1.00 11.56
N ARG A 69 8.47 2.19 12.12
CA ARG A 69 8.03 2.30 13.52
C ARG A 69 6.74 1.53 13.81
N LEU A 70 5.86 1.41 12.82
CA LEU A 70 4.59 0.68 12.94
C LEU A 70 4.69 -0.77 12.45
N GLY A 71 5.80 -1.16 11.83
CA GLY A 71 5.96 -2.47 11.19
C GLY A 71 4.98 -2.71 10.03
N GLN A 72 4.40 -1.62 9.48
CA GLN A 72 3.43 -1.70 8.40
C GLN A 72 4.11 -1.58 7.06
N ARG A 73 3.70 -2.47 6.14
CA ARG A 73 4.20 -2.51 4.77
C ARG A 73 3.05 -2.79 3.83
N ASP A 74 2.94 -1.99 2.77
CA ASP A 74 1.90 -2.09 1.76
C ASP A 74 2.47 -2.03 0.35
N LEU A 75 1.84 -2.77 -0.57
CA LEU A 75 2.13 -2.72 -2.00
C LEU A 75 1.25 -1.65 -2.65
N VAL A 76 1.87 -0.56 -3.10
CA VAL A 76 1.18 0.52 -3.82
C VAL A 76 0.91 0.10 -5.25
N LEU A 77 -0.31 0.29 -5.70
CA LEU A 77 -0.80 -0.03 -7.03
C LEU A 77 -0.85 1.21 -7.91
N GLU A 78 -0.68 1.02 -9.21
CA GLU A 78 -0.89 2.07 -10.19
C GLU A 78 -2.38 2.37 -10.36
N GLY A 79 -2.75 3.65 -10.26
CA GLY A 79 -4.13 4.10 -10.27
C GLY A 79 -4.79 4.02 -8.89
N ALA A 80 -5.89 4.76 -8.74
CA ALA A 80 -6.69 4.81 -7.52
C ALA A 80 -8.17 4.53 -7.82
N SER A 81 -8.45 3.62 -8.75
CA SER A 81 -9.81 3.13 -9.00
C SER A 81 -10.34 2.39 -7.77
N GLY A 82 -11.68 2.34 -7.64
CA GLY A 82 -12.29 1.57 -6.55
C GLY A 82 -11.86 0.10 -6.56
N GLN A 83 -11.57 -0.47 -7.74
CA GLN A 83 -11.06 -1.83 -7.89
C GLN A 83 -9.62 -1.94 -7.37
N ALA A 84 -8.71 -1.05 -7.78
CA ALA A 84 -7.34 -1.05 -7.30
C ALA A 84 -7.26 -0.88 -5.78
N MET A 85 -7.99 0.10 -5.23
CA MET A 85 -8.02 0.38 -3.79
C MET A 85 -8.63 -0.75 -2.94
N ALA A 86 -9.40 -1.66 -3.53
CA ALA A 86 -9.85 -2.86 -2.82
C ALA A 86 -8.71 -3.84 -2.50
N PHE A 87 -7.59 -3.76 -3.23
CA PHE A 87 -6.46 -4.67 -3.08
C PHE A 87 -5.22 -4.04 -2.45
N GLY A 88 -5.08 -2.73 -2.52
CA GLY A 88 -3.93 -2.00 -1.98
C GLY A 88 -4.05 -0.50 -2.07
N PRO A 89 -3.14 0.27 -1.46
CA PRO A 89 -3.05 1.69 -1.69
C PRO A 89 -2.84 1.99 -3.16
N GLY A 90 -3.57 2.99 -3.69
CA GLY A 90 -3.49 3.41 -5.08
C GLY A 90 -2.73 4.72 -5.25
N HIS A 91 -1.79 4.77 -6.17
CA HIS A 91 -1.15 6.01 -6.60
C HIS A 91 -2.13 6.80 -7.48
N MET A 92 -2.43 8.04 -7.08
CA MET A 92 -3.38 8.89 -7.78
C MET A 92 -2.84 9.27 -9.17
N PRO A 93 -3.63 9.09 -10.25
CA PRO A 93 -3.24 9.57 -11.58
C PRO A 93 -2.97 11.08 -11.59
N ASN A 94 -2.11 11.52 -12.51
CA ASN A 94 -1.74 12.93 -12.67
C ASN A 94 -1.05 13.55 -11.44
N THR A 95 -0.45 12.74 -10.57
CA THR A 95 0.43 13.18 -9.50
C THR A 95 1.87 12.73 -9.78
N SER A 96 2.83 13.35 -9.10
CA SER A 96 4.25 13.03 -9.33
C SER A 96 4.55 11.56 -9.01
N GLN A 97 5.52 10.98 -9.70
CA GLN A 97 6.04 9.67 -9.33
C GLN A 97 6.70 9.74 -7.94
N ILE A 98 6.68 8.63 -7.21
CA ILE A 98 7.26 8.57 -5.85
C ILE A 98 8.76 8.87 -5.92
N GLY A 99 9.18 9.93 -5.22
CA GLY A 99 10.58 10.39 -5.22
C GLY A 99 10.95 11.34 -6.35
N ALA A 100 10.07 11.57 -7.32
CA ALA A 100 10.26 12.59 -8.34
C ALA A 100 9.85 13.98 -7.82
N ARG A 101 10.29 15.04 -8.51
CA ARG A 101 9.92 16.41 -8.18
C ARG A 101 8.41 16.61 -8.21
N GLY A 102 7.86 17.19 -7.13
CA GLY A 102 6.43 17.40 -6.92
C GLY A 102 5.88 16.53 -5.79
N THR A 103 4.55 16.42 -5.71
CA THR A 103 3.86 15.62 -4.70
C THR A 103 3.26 14.35 -5.32
N ALA A 104 3.74 13.19 -4.86
CA ALA A 104 3.11 11.90 -5.13
C ALA A 104 1.95 11.69 -4.14
N ILE A 105 0.75 11.39 -4.62
CA ILE A 105 -0.43 11.18 -3.79
C ILE A 105 -0.82 9.71 -3.83
N ILE A 106 -0.89 9.08 -2.65
CA ILE A 106 -1.32 7.70 -2.48
C ILE A 106 -2.59 7.69 -1.64
N ALA A 107 -3.63 7.05 -2.14
CA ALA A 107 -4.92 6.94 -1.45
C ALA A 107 -5.22 5.48 -1.09
N ALA A 108 -5.83 5.26 0.08
CA ALA A 108 -6.32 3.95 0.49
C ALA A 108 -7.48 4.07 1.49
N HIS A 109 -8.15 2.95 1.76
CA HIS A 109 -9.22 2.88 2.73
C HIS A 109 -8.71 3.04 4.17
N ARG A 110 -9.47 3.79 4.99
CA ARG A 110 -9.15 4.12 6.40
C ARG A 110 -9.27 2.93 7.36
N ASP A 111 -10.01 1.91 6.96
CA ASP A 111 -10.34 0.72 7.76
C ASP A 111 -9.53 -0.52 7.38
N THR A 112 -8.70 -0.40 6.35
CA THR A 112 -7.80 -1.45 5.87
C THR A 112 -6.35 -0.96 5.82
N GLN A 113 -5.79 -0.74 4.62
CA GLN A 113 -4.36 -0.42 4.45
C GLN A 113 -3.94 0.86 5.18
N PHE A 114 -4.77 1.92 5.13
CA PHE A 114 -4.45 3.17 5.80
C PHE A 114 -5.10 3.33 7.19
N ALA A 115 -5.57 2.24 7.80
CA ALA A 115 -5.95 2.24 9.20
C ALA A 115 -4.80 2.66 10.12
N MET A 116 -3.56 2.36 9.71
CA MET A 116 -2.34 2.70 10.47
C MET A 116 -2.05 4.21 10.52
N LEU A 117 -2.65 5.03 9.62
CA LEU A 117 -2.40 6.47 9.61
C LEU A 117 -2.84 7.19 10.88
N LYS A 118 -3.78 6.62 11.65
CA LYS A 118 -4.16 7.13 12.98
C LYS A 118 -3.02 7.09 14.00
N ASP A 119 -2.04 6.19 13.80
CA ASP A 119 -0.92 5.92 14.70
C ASP A 119 0.40 6.55 14.22
N VAL A 120 0.41 7.13 13.00
CA VAL A 120 1.55 7.86 12.43
C VAL A 120 1.79 9.13 13.23
N ARG A 121 3.06 9.53 13.33
CA ARG A 121 3.50 10.73 14.07
C ARG A 121 4.40 11.60 13.20
N ILE A 122 4.43 12.89 13.49
CA ILE A 122 5.44 13.79 12.91
C ILE A 122 6.83 13.25 13.26
N GLY A 123 7.71 13.22 12.26
CA GLY A 123 9.05 12.66 12.36
C GLY A 123 9.18 11.18 11.99
N ASP A 124 8.07 10.44 11.85
CA ASP A 124 8.12 9.06 11.35
C ASP A 124 8.74 9.01 9.95
N LEU A 125 9.40 7.89 9.67
CA LEU A 125 9.94 7.61 8.35
C LEU A 125 8.95 6.78 7.54
N ILE A 126 8.84 7.12 6.27
CA ILE A 126 8.18 6.33 5.25
C ILE A 126 9.23 5.96 4.22
N ILE A 127 9.46 4.68 4.04
CA ILE A 127 10.41 4.15 3.07
C ILE A 127 9.61 3.65 1.87
N ALA A 128 9.95 4.11 0.69
CA ALA A 128 9.35 3.66 -0.57
C ALA A 128 10.41 2.98 -1.43
N GLU A 129 10.11 1.77 -1.90
CA GLU A 129 10.85 1.06 -2.93
C GLU A 129 10.03 1.08 -4.21
N THR A 130 10.53 1.74 -5.26
CA THR A 130 9.83 1.83 -6.54
C THR A 130 10.19 0.68 -7.47
N ARG A 131 9.39 0.48 -8.52
CA ARG A 131 9.61 -0.56 -9.55
C ARG A 131 11.00 -0.51 -10.18
N ASP A 132 11.61 0.68 -10.25
CA ASP A 132 12.96 0.89 -10.79
C ASP A 132 14.05 0.47 -9.78
N GLY A 133 13.66 0.01 -8.60
CA GLY A 133 14.54 -0.39 -7.51
C GLY A 133 15.20 0.80 -6.79
N ASN A 134 14.62 2.00 -6.92
CA ASN A 134 15.04 3.14 -6.13
C ASN A 134 14.41 3.07 -4.74
N HIS A 135 15.22 3.31 -3.72
CA HIS A 135 14.77 3.45 -2.34
C HIS A 135 14.73 4.93 -1.98
N THR A 136 13.57 5.40 -1.61
CA THR A 136 13.33 6.80 -1.22
C THR A 136 12.81 6.84 0.19
N THR A 137 13.43 7.65 1.03
CA THR A 137 13.02 7.85 2.43
C THR A 137 12.41 9.23 2.57
N PHE A 138 11.20 9.27 3.11
CA PHE A 138 10.48 10.49 3.45
C PHE A 138 10.34 10.59 4.97
N ARG A 139 10.26 11.82 5.48
CA ARG A 139 9.95 12.11 6.88
C ARG A 139 8.59 12.79 6.97
N VAL A 140 7.72 12.30 7.82
CA VAL A 140 6.41 12.92 8.10
C VAL A 140 6.63 14.30 8.71
N THR A 141 6.07 15.32 8.06
CA THR A 141 6.22 16.74 8.44
C THR A 141 4.90 17.37 8.83
N SER A 142 3.76 16.86 8.35
CA SER A 142 2.44 17.42 8.67
C SER A 142 1.35 16.36 8.59
N MET A 143 0.34 16.54 9.44
CA MET A 143 -0.88 15.74 9.42
C MET A 143 -2.08 16.68 9.56
N ARG A 144 -3.10 16.54 8.71
CA ARG A 144 -4.25 17.44 8.73
C ARG A 144 -5.53 16.77 8.27
N VAL A 145 -6.66 17.26 8.75
CA VAL A 145 -8.00 16.91 8.25
C VAL A 145 -8.45 18.02 7.31
N VAL A 146 -8.87 17.63 6.11
CA VAL A 146 -9.28 18.56 5.04
C VAL A 146 -10.57 18.09 4.40
N LYS A 147 -11.30 18.96 3.71
CA LYS A 147 -12.41 18.56 2.84
C LYS A 147 -11.87 17.93 1.56
N ALA A 148 -12.57 16.92 1.04
CA ALA A 148 -12.14 16.20 -0.17
C ALA A 148 -12.07 17.11 -1.40
N ASP A 149 -12.99 18.06 -1.51
CA ASP A 149 -13.10 19.05 -2.60
C ASP A 149 -12.20 20.27 -2.43
N ALA A 150 -11.59 20.44 -1.23
CA ALA A 150 -10.73 21.55 -0.87
C ALA A 150 -9.50 21.05 -0.09
N SER A 151 -8.86 19.99 -0.59
CA SER A 151 -7.72 19.34 0.10
C SER A 151 -6.48 20.23 0.18
N GLY A 152 -6.31 21.18 -0.72
CA GLY A 152 -5.10 22.00 -0.85
C GLY A 152 -3.87 21.18 -1.19
N LEU A 153 -4.04 19.98 -1.76
CA LEU A 153 -2.95 19.17 -2.31
C LEU A 153 -2.69 19.61 -3.76
N ASP A 154 -1.49 20.11 -4.01
CA ASP A 154 -1.02 20.44 -5.34
C ASP A 154 0.02 19.39 -5.77
N PRO A 155 -0.24 18.59 -6.82
CA PRO A 155 0.73 17.64 -7.36
C PRO A 155 2.01 18.30 -7.85
N ALA A 156 1.97 19.59 -8.23
CA ALA A 156 3.14 20.34 -8.70
C ALA A 156 4.00 20.86 -7.53
N ASP A 157 3.47 20.96 -6.30
CA ASP A 157 4.22 21.42 -5.13
C ASP A 157 5.29 20.38 -4.75
N PRO A 158 6.60 20.71 -4.89
CA PRO A 158 7.67 19.78 -4.55
C PRO A 158 7.98 19.75 -3.05
N GLY A 159 7.29 20.57 -2.25
CA GLY A 159 7.70 20.80 -0.86
C GLY A 159 9.10 21.40 -0.73
N PRO A 160 9.60 21.52 0.51
CA PRO A 160 10.87 22.21 0.79
C PRO A 160 12.10 21.42 0.31
N THR A 161 11.97 20.12 0.06
CA THR A 161 13.09 19.21 -0.26
C THR A 161 13.08 18.70 -1.70
N GLY A 162 12.16 19.20 -2.54
CA GLY A 162 12.08 18.88 -3.97
C GLY A 162 11.17 17.71 -4.33
N ALA A 163 10.81 16.86 -3.38
CA ALA A 163 9.81 15.79 -3.57
C ALA A 163 9.03 15.56 -2.27
N ARG A 164 7.74 15.32 -2.40
CA ARG A 164 6.81 15.11 -1.30
C ARG A 164 5.95 13.87 -1.53
N LEU A 165 5.60 13.19 -0.46
CA LEU A 165 4.64 12.11 -0.43
C LEU A 165 3.42 12.54 0.39
N ALA A 166 2.22 12.35 -0.16
CA ALA A 166 0.95 12.56 0.53
C ALA A 166 0.22 11.22 0.65
N LEU A 167 -0.02 10.75 1.89
CA LEU A 167 -0.88 9.61 2.15
C LEU A 167 -2.26 10.12 2.54
N VAL A 168 -3.30 9.68 1.82
CA VAL A 168 -4.66 10.21 1.94
C VAL A 168 -5.65 9.10 2.24
N THR A 169 -6.48 9.29 3.25
CA THR A 169 -7.58 8.37 3.57
C THR A 169 -8.84 9.12 4.00
N CYS A 170 -9.95 8.40 4.13
CA CYS A 170 -11.19 8.97 4.66
C CYS A 170 -11.06 9.29 6.15
N TYR A 171 -11.78 10.31 6.63
CA TYR A 171 -11.85 10.70 8.03
C TYR A 171 -13.34 10.91 8.42
N PRO A 172 -13.76 10.61 9.68
CA PRO A 172 -12.97 10.05 10.79
C PRO A 172 -12.66 8.56 10.62
N PHE A 173 -11.66 8.06 11.37
CA PHE A 173 -11.27 6.64 11.37
C PHE A 173 -12.35 5.73 11.93
N ALA A 174 -13.29 6.24 12.72
CA ALA A 174 -14.42 5.50 13.27
C ALA A 174 -15.74 5.85 12.54
N GLY A 175 -16.37 4.87 11.95
CA GLY A 175 -17.80 4.67 11.91
C GLY A 175 -18.68 5.40 10.90
N VAL A 176 -18.26 6.29 10.01
CA VAL A 176 -19.16 6.96 9.06
C VAL A 176 -18.90 6.51 7.62
N LEU A 177 -19.92 5.93 6.96
CA LEU A 177 -19.82 5.38 5.61
C LEU A 177 -19.47 6.44 4.55
N HIS A 178 -20.05 7.61 4.62
CA HIS A 178 -19.80 8.71 3.68
C HIS A 178 -19.39 9.95 4.45
N SER A 179 -18.14 10.37 4.29
CA SER A 179 -17.61 11.59 4.90
C SER A 179 -16.93 12.46 3.85
N PRO A 180 -17.20 13.78 3.85
CA PRO A 180 -16.49 14.71 2.98
C PRO A 180 -15.06 14.98 3.44
N TRP A 181 -14.66 14.47 4.61
CA TRP A 181 -13.37 14.72 5.19
C TRP A 181 -12.32 13.70 4.80
N ARG A 182 -11.08 14.15 4.64
CA ARG A 182 -9.91 13.33 4.38
C ARG A 182 -8.85 13.60 5.44
N TYR A 183 -8.19 12.54 5.88
CA TYR A 183 -6.98 12.63 6.66
C TYR A 183 -5.78 12.56 5.72
N VAL A 184 -4.91 13.57 5.81
CA VAL A 184 -3.75 13.72 4.95
C VAL A 184 -2.49 13.72 5.81
N VAL A 185 -1.57 12.83 5.49
CA VAL A 185 -0.21 12.80 6.05
C VAL A 185 0.75 13.27 4.96
N LEU A 186 1.49 14.34 5.22
CA LEU A 186 2.54 14.84 4.32
C LEU A 186 3.90 14.43 4.84
N ALA A 187 4.74 13.95 3.94
CA ALA A 187 6.12 13.58 4.24
C ALA A 187 7.05 14.13 3.15
N ASP A 188 8.12 14.80 3.59
CA ASP A 188 9.09 15.41 2.70
C ASP A 188 10.31 14.50 2.50
N LEU A 189 10.91 14.56 1.32
CA LEU A 189 12.07 13.76 0.93
C LEU A 189 13.24 13.99 1.88
N MET A 190 13.85 12.91 2.37
CA MET A 190 15.11 12.93 3.11
C MET A 190 16.29 12.46 2.26
N SER A 191 16.12 11.30 1.62
CA SER A 191 17.16 10.67 0.80
C SER A 191 16.54 9.80 -0.28
N SER A 192 17.26 9.69 -1.40
CA SER A 192 16.92 8.75 -2.46
C SER A 192 18.19 8.02 -2.87
N THR A 193 18.13 6.69 -2.94
CA THR A 193 19.27 5.83 -3.26
C THR A 193 18.86 4.90 -4.39
N GLY A 194 19.59 4.95 -5.49
CA GLY A 194 19.37 4.07 -6.64
C GLY A 194 19.80 2.63 -6.39
N ARG A 195 19.22 1.70 -7.12
CA ARG A 195 19.46 0.24 -7.02
C ARG A 195 20.96 -0.16 -7.08
N ALA A 196 21.76 0.55 -7.85
CA ALA A 196 23.19 0.30 -7.96
C ALA A 196 23.93 0.57 -6.64
N SER A 197 23.56 1.63 -5.94
CA SER A 197 24.17 2.03 -4.65
C SER A 197 23.79 1.06 -3.53
N VAL A 198 22.57 0.54 -3.49
CA VAL A 198 22.11 -0.46 -2.53
C VAL A 198 22.90 -1.78 -2.69
N ARG A 199 23.13 -2.21 -3.93
CA ARG A 199 23.96 -3.40 -4.21
C ARG A 199 25.39 -3.23 -3.74
N ALA A 200 26.01 -2.07 -3.95
CA ALA A 200 27.36 -1.77 -3.50
C ALA A 200 27.50 -1.78 -1.96
N THR A 201 26.53 -1.21 -1.26
CA THR A 201 26.49 -1.20 0.22
C THR A 201 26.32 -2.59 0.78
N ASN A 202 25.46 -3.42 0.19
CA ASN A 202 25.25 -4.80 0.62
C ASN A 202 26.43 -5.73 0.29
N ALA A 203 27.14 -5.48 -0.82
CA ALA A 203 28.35 -6.20 -1.18
C ALA A 203 29.49 -5.92 -0.17
N ARG A 204 29.70 -4.66 0.21
CA ARG A 204 30.70 -4.30 1.26
C ARG A 204 30.39 -4.91 2.62
N LYS A 205 29.11 -5.07 2.98
CA LYS A 205 28.70 -5.67 4.26
C LYS A 205 28.91 -7.20 4.28
N ARG A 206 29.09 -7.84 3.11
CA ARG A 206 29.31 -9.29 2.96
C ARG A 206 30.76 -9.68 2.76
N GLU A 207 31.67 -8.72 2.62
CA GLU A 207 33.09 -8.98 2.46
C GLU A 207 33.68 -9.42 3.83
N PRO A 208 34.20 -10.64 3.99
CA PRO A 208 34.76 -11.06 5.25
C PRO A 208 36.03 -10.26 5.51
N ALA A 209 36.19 -9.77 6.74
CA ALA A 209 37.37 -9.05 7.17
C ALA A 209 38.63 -9.93 6.89
N THR A 210 39.51 -9.47 6.01
CA THR A 210 40.78 -10.12 5.72
C THR A 210 41.61 -10.19 7.00
N PRO A 211 42.04 -11.35 7.46
CA PRO A 211 42.87 -11.44 8.67
C PRO A 211 44.20 -10.72 8.42
N ARG A 212 44.49 -9.72 9.26
CA ARG A 212 45.84 -9.10 9.31
C ARG A 212 46.87 -10.19 9.58
N ARG A 213 47.78 -10.43 8.63
CA ARG A 213 49.00 -11.17 8.89
C ARG A 213 49.86 -10.36 9.87
N ILE A 214 50.21 -10.99 10.95
CA ILE A 214 51.24 -10.55 11.90
C ILE A 214 52.59 -10.89 11.27
#